data_512ea083e46ad67afcf5892e6787c7fb
#
_entry.id   512ea083e46ad67afcf5892e6787c7fb
#
_cell.length_a   1.000
_cell.length_b   1.000
_cell.length_c   1.000
_cell.angle_alpha   90.00
_cell.angle_beta   90.00
_cell.angle_gamma   90.00
#
_symmetry.space_group_name_H-M   'P 1'
#
loop_
_entity.id
_entity.type
_entity.pdbx_description
1 polymer ?
#
loop_
_entity_poly.entity_id
_entity_poly.type
_entity_poly.pdbx_seq_one_letter_code
_entity_poly.pdbx_strand_id
1 'polypeptide(L)'
;MQSSEKKPIFAVKNGFMQNKVLLLYTGGTIGMGRSPQTGALEPLDFNNLVANMPEMEQIEAGIDVYQFDKPIDSSDMRPDAWAKLVRIIDSRYEQYDGFVILHGTDTMAYTASALSFMLENLTKPVILTGSQLPIGQLRTDGKENLVTSIELAAARNADGSPMVPEVCIYFSGKLLRGNRSTKQNADGFNAFDSFNYPHLCDAGVNFTFHTHHILKPDFSKPMTPHYDMDSRVCVLSLFPGIEENLVRHMLEADGLRAVVMRSYGSGNAPQQPWLIDTLKNATERGIIVVNISQCVEGFVAMERYDTGFQLKDAGVISGRDSTVEAAITKLMYLLARYNDIALVRQLMSQPIAGEITP
;
A
#
# COMPACT_ATOMS: atom_id res chain seq x y z
N MET A 1 -10.70 -0.77 33.77
CA MET A 1 -9.57 -1.68 33.51
C MET A 1 -8.38 -0.80 33.14
N GLN A 2 -7.40 -0.69 34.05
CA GLN A 2 -6.21 0.14 33.86
C GLN A 2 -5.33 -0.49 32.77
N SER A 3 -5.09 0.25 31.68
CA SER A 3 -4.05 -0.08 30.72
C SER A 3 -2.71 0.06 31.41
N SER A 4 -1.98 -1.03 31.55
CA SER A 4 -0.57 -0.97 31.98
C SER A 4 0.21 -0.22 30.92
N GLU A 5 0.60 1.02 31.23
CA GLU A 5 1.60 1.76 30.44
C GLU A 5 2.89 0.93 30.42
N LYS A 6 3.17 0.31 29.27
CA LYS A 6 4.45 -0.35 29.06
C LYS A 6 5.50 0.74 28.88
N LYS A 7 6.57 0.70 29.67
CA LYS A 7 7.73 1.58 29.52
C LYS A 7 8.34 1.39 28.11
N PRO A 8 8.89 2.47 27.50
CA PRO A 8 9.58 2.37 26.22
C PRO A 8 10.71 1.34 26.32
N ILE A 9 10.85 0.53 25.27
CA ILE A 9 11.82 -0.58 25.23
C ILE A 9 13.27 -0.04 25.21
N PHE A 10 13.46 1.17 24.65
CA PHE A 10 14.76 1.83 24.60
C PHE A 10 14.65 3.24 25.20
N ALA A 11 15.44 3.51 26.26
CA ALA A 11 15.48 4.79 26.94
C ALA A 11 16.51 5.74 26.31
N VAL A 12 16.14 7.02 26.28
CA VAL A 12 16.88 8.17 25.78
C VAL A 12 18.36 8.16 26.21
N LYS A 13 19.27 8.10 25.23
CA LYS A 13 20.67 8.52 25.40
C LYS A 13 20.80 9.97 24.95
N ASN A 14 21.25 10.85 25.87
CA ASN A 14 21.60 12.25 25.65
C ASN A 14 20.44 13.22 25.29
N GLY A 15 19.94 13.93 26.28
CA GLY A 15 19.35 15.29 26.40
C GLY A 15 18.68 16.03 25.20
N PHE A 16 18.70 15.53 24.00
CA PHE A 16 17.97 16.06 22.83
C PHE A 16 16.64 15.32 22.66
N MET A 17 15.60 16.03 22.25
CA MET A 17 14.32 15.41 21.88
C MET A 17 14.58 14.45 20.70
N GLN A 18 14.61 13.18 21.00
CA GLN A 18 14.83 12.12 20.03
C GLN A 18 13.51 11.82 19.32
N ASN A 19 13.52 11.74 17.98
CA ASN A 19 12.36 11.34 17.20
C ASN A 19 11.81 9.99 17.69
N LYS A 20 10.49 9.85 17.74
CA LYS A 20 9.82 8.63 18.21
C LYS A 20 9.15 7.90 17.06
N VAL A 21 9.44 6.63 16.93
CA VAL A 21 8.84 5.74 15.91
C VAL A 21 7.98 4.68 16.59
N LEU A 22 6.74 4.53 16.14
CA LEU A 22 5.89 3.41 16.52
C LEU A 22 6.05 2.27 15.54
N LEU A 23 6.54 1.14 16.01
CA LEU A 23 6.64 -0.10 15.27
C LEU A 23 5.37 -0.94 15.46
N LEU A 24 4.62 -1.15 14.37
CA LEU A 24 3.36 -1.90 14.35
C LEU A 24 3.61 -3.29 13.76
N TYR A 25 3.57 -4.33 14.57
CA TYR A 25 3.66 -5.70 14.08
C TYR A 25 2.26 -6.27 13.81
N THR A 26 1.92 -6.41 12.53
CA THR A 26 0.63 -6.99 12.12
C THR A 26 0.71 -8.50 11.89
N GLY A 27 1.89 -9.04 11.64
CA GLY A 27 2.14 -10.42 11.27
C GLY A 27 3.20 -10.54 10.17
N GLY A 28 3.16 -11.64 9.44
CA GLY A 28 4.07 -11.93 8.34
C GLY A 28 5.34 -12.66 8.76
N THR A 29 6.07 -13.15 7.76
CA THR A 29 7.25 -14.02 7.90
C THR A 29 8.34 -13.44 8.78
N ILE A 30 8.52 -12.13 8.77
CA ILE A 30 9.57 -11.44 9.53
C ILE A 30 9.55 -11.77 11.04
N GLY A 31 8.36 -11.87 11.65
CA GLY A 31 8.17 -12.18 13.06
C GLY A 31 7.92 -13.65 13.36
N MET A 32 8.24 -14.55 12.45
CA MET A 32 8.09 -15.97 12.66
C MET A 32 9.40 -16.63 13.09
N GLY A 33 9.30 -17.70 13.90
CA GLY A 33 10.40 -18.58 14.27
C GLY A 33 10.07 -20.03 14.00
N ARG A 34 11.08 -20.88 13.92
CA ARG A 34 10.85 -22.32 13.82
C ARG A 34 10.52 -22.91 15.18
N SER A 35 9.37 -23.58 15.28
CA SER A 35 9.01 -24.38 16.45
C SER A 35 10.06 -25.46 16.68
N PRO A 36 10.66 -25.56 17.88
CA PRO A 36 11.58 -26.64 18.21
C PRO A 36 10.95 -28.04 18.16
N GLN A 37 9.62 -28.11 18.32
CA GLN A 37 8.89 -29.37 18.40
C GLN A 37 8.42 -29.85 17.01
N THR A 38 7.96 -28.94 16.14
CA THR A 38 7.33 -29.29 14.86
C THR A 38 8.18 -28.92 13.65
N GLY A 39 9.14 -27.99 13.81
CA GLY A 39 9.89 -27.38 12.72
C GLY A 39 9.08 -26.38 11.89
N ALA A 40 7.79 -26.23 12.15
CA ALA A 40 6.91 -25.26 11.49
C ALA A 40 7.23 -23.82 11.90
N LEU A 41 6.86 -22.86 11.06
CA LEU A 41 6.96 -21.44 11.40
C LEU A 41 5.80 -21.06 12.34
N GLU A 42 6.15 -20.46 13.49
CA GLU A 42 5.21 -19.99 14.50
C GLU A 42 5.51 -18.50 14.80
N PRO A 43 4.48 -17.68 15.11
CA PRO A 43 4.69 -16.29 15.51
C PRO A 43 5.52 -16.19 16.78
N LEU A 44 6.54 -15.33 16.76
CA LEU A 44 7.36 -15.01 17.93
C LEU A 44 6.75 -13.85 18.74
N ASP A 45 7.15 -13.74 20.02
CA ASP A 45 6.96 -12.50 20.77
C ASP A 45 7.89 -11.42 20.18
N PHE A 46 7.30 -10.56 19.36
CA PHE A 46 8.05 -9.56 18.61
C PHE A 46 8.70 -8.51 19.52
N ASN A 47 8.11 -8.21 20.68
CA ASN A 47 8.73 -7.32 21.67
C ASN A 47 10.06 -7.89 22.18
N ASN A 48 10.08 -9.17 22.52
CA ASN A 48 11.30 -9.84 22.96
C ASN A 48 12.33 -9.93 21.85
N LEU A 49 11.90 -10.13 20.60
CA LEU A 49 12.80 -10.20 19.47
C LEU A 49 13.52 -8.86 19.27
N VAL A 50 12.77 -7.75 19.21
CA VAL A 50 13.33 -6.40 19.05
C VAL A 50 14.24 -6.03 20.23
N ALA A 51 13.85 -6.35 21.47
CA ALA A 51 14.64 -6.07 22.66
C ALA A 51 16.00 -6.81 22.68
N ASN A 52 16.15 -7.90 21.95
CA ASN A 52 17.37 -8.69 21.86
C ASN A 52 18.15 -8.46 20.56
N MET A 53 17.83 -7.43 19.78
CA MET A 53 18.59 -7.04 18.58
C MET A 53 19.58 -5.92 18.91
N PRO A 54 20.91 -6.20 18.93
CA PRO A 54 21.92 -5.19 19.26
C PRO A 54 21.92 -3.97 18.33
N GLU A 55 21.49 -4.17 17.08
CA GLU A 55 21.39 -3.12 16.06
C GLU A 55 20.39 -2.03 16.48
N MET A 56 19.34 -2.40 17.20
CA MET A 56 18.31 -1.46 17.66
C MET A 56 18.83 -0.44 18.66
N GLU A 57 19.87 -0.78 19.42
CA GLU A 57 20.52 0.14 20.37
C GLU A 57 21.33 1.26 19.69
N GLN A 58 21.65 1.08 18.40
CA GLN A 58 22.42 2.04 17.61
C GLN A 58 21.53 3.05 16.88
N ILE A 59 20.23 2.78 16.79
CA ILE A 59 19.28 3.68 16.13
C ILE A 59 19.07 4.93 16.99
N GLU A 60 19.24 6.10 16.39
CA GLU A 60 19.04 7.40 17.04
C GLU A 60 17.56 7.81 17.08
N ALA A 61 16.66 6.90 17.46
CA ALA A 61 15.23 7.14 17.65
C ALA A 61 14.68 6.37 18.86
N GLY A 62 13.68 6.94 19.53
CA GLY A 62 12.88 6.21 20.50
C GLY A 62 11.93 5.24 19.77
N ILE A 63 11.90 3.98 20.17
CA ILE A 63 11.11 2.96 19.50
C ILE A 63 10.14 2.35 20.50
N ASP A 64 8.85 2.44 20.21
CA ASP A 64 7.80 1.70 20.90
C ASP A 64 7.21 0.66 19.96
N VAL A 65 6.78 -0.48 20.51
CA VAL A 65 6.23 -1.59 19.73
C VAL A 65 4.76 -1.79 20.10
N TYR A 66 3.93 -1.90 19.06
CA TYR A 66 2.55 -2.36 19.17
C TYR A 66 2.37 -3.64 18.36
N GLN A 67 2.05 -4.73 19.01
CA GLN A 67 1.80 -6.01 18.37
C GLN A 67 0.30 -6.31 18.33
N PHE A 68 -0.20 -6.80 17.20
CA PHE A 68 -1.56 -7.32 17.11
C PHE A 68 -1.71 -8.57 17.98
N ASP A 69 -2.82 -8.68 18.71
CA ASP A 69 -3.10 -9.84 19.59
C ASP A 69 -3.05 -11.16 18.82
N LYS A 70 -3.51 -11.13 17.57
CA LYS A 70 -3.41 -12.23 16.62
C LYS A 70 -2.68 -11.70 15.38
N PRO A 71 -1.45 -12.14 15.15
CA PRO A 71 -0.75 -11.84 13.89
C PRO A 71 -1.55 -12.34 12.69
N ILE A 72 -1.61 -11.52 11.65
CA ILE A 72 -2.38 -11.78 10.43
C ILE A 72 -1.42 -12.34 9.38
N ASP A 73 -1.75 -13.47 8.76
CA ASP A 73 -1.16 -13.82 7.47
C ASP A 73 -1.67 -12.79 6.44
N SER A 74 -0.75 -12.22 5.64
CA SER A 74 -1.13 -11.20 4.68
C SER A 74 -2.11 -11.69 3.61
N SER A 75 -2.18 -12.99 3.35
CA SER A 75 -3.19 -13.59 2.48
C SER A 75 -4.63 -13.45 3.03
N ASP A 76 -4.77 -13.30 4.34
CA ASP A 76 -6.04 -13.07 5.05
C ASP A 76 -6.32 -11.57 5.32
N MET A 77 -5.51 -10.67 4.76
CA MET A 77 -5.69 -9.23 4.96
C MET A 77 -7.04 -8.76 4.40
N ARG A 78 -7.74 -7.91 5.16
CA ARG A 78 -9.09 -7.43 4.85
C ARG A 78 -9.22 -5.93 5.18
N PRO A 79 -10.24 -5.24 4.66
CA PRO A 79 -10.49 -3.82 4.93
C PRO A 79 -10.64 -3.46 6.41
N ASP A 80 -11.19 -4.35 7.23
CA ASP A 80 -11.29 -4.15 8.68
C ASP A 80 -9.92 -4.11 9.38
N ALA A 81 -8.93 -4.85 8.88
CA ALA A 81 -7.56 -4.75 9.36
C ALA A 81 -6.90 -3.42 8.96
N TRP A 82 -7.16 -2.91 7.76
CA TRP A 82 -6.72 -1.56 7.36
C TRP A 82 -7.35 -0.48 8.26
N ALA A 83 -8.66 -0.57 8.50
CA ALA A 83 -9.34 0.33 9.42
C ALA A 83 -8.76 0.29 10.84
N LYS A 84 -8.36 -0.90 11.33
CA LYS A 84 -7.66 -1.05 12.61
C LYS A 84 -6.30 -0.35 12.60
N LEU A 85 -5.51 -0.50 11.54
CA LEU A 85 -4.23 0.20 11.38
C LEU A 85 -4.41 1.72 11.41
N VAL A 86 -5.39 2.24 10.64
CA VAL A 86 -5.69 3.67 10.63
C VAL A 86 -6.08 4.17 12.03
N ARG A 87 -6.94 3.45 12.78
CA ARG A 87 -7.30 3.83 14.17
C ARG A 87 -6.11 3.84 15.12
N ILE A 88 -5.17 2.90 14.96
CA ILE A 88 -3.96 2.85 15.78
C ILE A 88 -3.06 4.06 15.47
N ILE A 89 -2.84 4.37 14.20
CA ILE A 89 -2.04 5.51 13.75
C ILE A 89 -2.70 6.81 14.23
N ASP A 90 -3.99 7.00 13.95
CA ASP A 90 -4.75 8.19 14.32
C ASP A 90 -4.70 8.47 15.83
N SER A 91 -5.04 7.47 16.65
CA SER A 91 -5.05 7.62 18.13
C SER A 91 -3.68 7.90 18.75
N ARG A 92 -2.60 7.72 18.00
CA ARG A 92 -1.21 7.91 18.45
C ARG A 92 -0.44 8.93 17.61
N TYR A 93 -1.13 9.59 16.67
CA TYR A 93 -0.49 10.45 15.68
C TYR A 93 0.38 11.53 16.29
N GLU A 94 -0.09 12.18 17.35
CA GLU A 94 0.65 13.26 18.04
C GLU A 94 1.79 12.75 18.95
N GLN A 95 1.82 11.45 19.25
CA GLN A 95 2.81 10.87 20.17
C GLN A 95 4.08 10.40 19.47
N TYR A 96 3.99 10.16 18.15
CA TYR A 96 5.08 9.60 17.34
C TYR A 96 5.36 10.47 16.12
N ASP A 97 6.61 10.46 15.71
CA ASP A 97 7.14 11.20 14.59
C ASP A 97 7.11 10.41 13.28
N GLY A 98 6.94 9.09 13.38
CA GLY A 98 6.84 8.17 12.25
C GLY A 98 6.30 6.81 12.68
N PHE A 99 5.86 6.03 11.68
CA PHE A 99 5.26 4.72 11.89
C PHE A 99 5.92 3.70 10.95
N VAL A 100 6.27 2.55 11.48
CA VAL A 100 6.75 1.42 10.68
C VAL A 100 5.79 0.24 10.87
N ILE A 101 5.31 -0.33 9.78
CA ILE A 101 4.36 -1.44 9.79
C ILE A 101 5.06 -2.69 9.26
N LEU A 102 5.23 -3.69 10.13
CA LEU A 102 5.69 -5.00 9.71
C LEU A 102 4.52 -5.84 9.22
N HIS A 103 4.62 -6.27 7.98
CA HIS A 103 3.52 -6.86 7.23
C HIS A 103 4.02 -8.08 6.41
N GLY A 104 3.16 -9.06 6.18
CA GLY A 104 3.46 -10.12 5.22
C GLY A 104 3.51 -9.59 3.79
N THR A 105 4.38 -10.16 2.95
CA THR A 105 4.71 -9.57 1.64
C THR A 105 3.60 -9.69 0.59
N ASP A 106 2.68 -10.69 0.69
CA ASP A 106 1.72 -11.01 -0.38
C ASP A 106 0.74 -9.89 -0.70
N THR A 107 0.24 -9.19 0.31
CA THR A 107 -0.73 -8.09 0.13
C THR A 107 -0.23 -6.75 0.65
N MET A 108 1.08 -6.62 0.90
CA MET A 108 1.68 -5.37 1.41
C MET A 108 1.39 -4.18 0.48
N ALA A 109 1.46 -4.36 -0.83
CA ALA A 109 1.17 -3.29 -1.81
C ALA A 109 -0.31 -2.85 -1.78
N TYR A 110 -1.25 -3.78 -1.51
CA TYR A 110 -2.66 -3.43 -1.28
C TYR A 110 -2.84 -2.62 0.00
N THR A 111 -2.21 -3.05 1.10
CA THR A 111 -2.28 -2.34 2.39
C THR A 111 -1.66 -0.95 2.27
N ALA A 112 -0.49 -0.82 1.63
CA ALA A 112 0.17 0.46 1.41
C ALA A 112 -0.68 1.40 0.53
N SER A 113 -1.29 0.87 -0.53
CA SER A 113 -2.21 1.62 -1.39
C SER A 113 -3.45 2.09 -0.62
N ALA A 114 -4.08 1.20 0.15
CA ALA A 114 -5.26 1.54 0.96
C ALA A 114 -4.94 2.65 1.98
N LEU A 115 -3.86 2.50 2.75
CA LEU A 115 -3.43 3.48 3.74
C LEU A 115 -3.09 4.84 3.11
N SER A 116 -2.56 4.88 1.87
CA SER A 116 -2.29 6.11 1.14
C SER A 116 -3.55 6.94 0.89
N PHE A 117 -4.72 6.29 0.74
CA PHE A 117 -6.00 6.97 0.59
C PHE A 117 -6.70 7.21 1.94
N MET A 118 -6.58 6.27 2.88
CA MET A 118 -7.27 6.33 4.17
C MET A 118 -6.66 7.35 5.15
N LEU A 119 -5.38 7.73 4.95
CA LEU A 119 -4.66 8.75 5.73
C LEU A 119 -4.53 10.04 4.90
N GLU A 120 -5.63 10.75 4.69
CA GLU A 120 -5.67 11.98 3.88
C GLU A 120 -4.83 13.08 4.51
N ASN A 121 -4.03 13.78 3.71
CA ASN A 121 -3.07 14.80 4.14
C ASN A 121 -2.09 14.29 5.22
N LEU A 122 -1.54 13.08 5.01
CA LEU A 122 -0.55 12.50 5.91
C LEU A 122 0.71 13.38 5.96
N THR A 123 1.11 13.82 7.14
CA THR A 123 2.27 14.70 7.35
C THR A 123 3.44 14.00 8.03
N LYS A 124 3.34 12.70 8.31
CA LYS A 124 4.38 11.87 8.94
C LYS A 124 4.62 10.61 8.12
N PRO A 125 5.84 10.03 8.13
CA PRO A 125 6.10 8.80 7.38
C PRO A 125 5.32 7.62 7.96
N VAL A 126 4.74 6.79 7.07
CA VAL A 126 4.18 5.47 7.37
C VAL A 126 4.85 4.48 6.44
N ILE A 127 5.80 3.71 6.94
CA ILE A 127 6.64 2.82 6.13
C ILE A 127 6.23 1.38 6.39
N LEU A 128 5.76 0.69 5.35
CA LEU A 128 5.52 -0.75 5.40
C LEU A 128 6.80 -1.49 5.00
N THR A 129 7.08 -2.55 5.72
CA THR A 129 8.17 -3.47 5.39
C THR A 129 7.86 -4.88 5.88
N GLY A 130 8.72 -5.82 5.55
CA GLY A 130 8.61 -7.22 5.93
C GLY A 130 9.88 -7.96 5.53
N SER A 131 9.79 -9.26 5.37
CA SER A 131 10.90 -10.05 4.86
C SER A 131 10.44 -11.28 4.11
N GLN A 132 11.31 -11.80 3.25
CA GLN A 132 11.13 -13.11 2.61
C GLN A 132 11.54 -14.25 3.55
N LEU A 133 12.51 -13.99 4.44
CA LEU A 133 12.94 -14.97 5.45
C LEU A 133 12.66 -14.45 6.86
N PRO A 134 12.28 -15.34 7.81
CA PRO A 134 12.18 -15.00 9.22
C PRO A 134 13.45 -14.30 9.74
N ILE A 135 13.27 -13.30 10.62
CA ILE A 135 14.38 -12.48 11.09
C ILE A 135 15.47 -13.26 11.84
N GLY A 136 15.11 -14.39 12.43
CA GLY A 136 16.05 -15.29 13.12
C GLY A 136 16.80 -16.28 12.19
N GLN A 137 16.52 -16.27 10.89
CA GLN A 137 17.20 -17.18 9.96
C GLN A 137 18.53 -16.63 9.45
N LEU A 138 19.44 -17.55 9.12
CA LEU A 138 20.68 -17.21 8.42
C LEU A 138 20.33 -16.57 7.06
N ARG A 139 21.03 -15.48 6.70
CA ARG A 139 20.81 -14.71 5.46
C ARG A 139 19.43 -14.01 5.36
N THR A 140 18.77 -13.76 6.49
CA THR A 140 17.52 -13.00 6.49
C THR A 140 17.71 -11.58 5.93
N ASP A 141 16.75 -11.14 5.11
CA ASP A 141 16.59 -9.75 4.68
C ASP A 141 15.85 -8.91 5.74
N GLY A 142 15.26 -9.56 6.74
CA GLY A 142 14.38 -8.90 7.72
C GLY A 142 15.08 -7.90 8.62
N LYS A 143 16.34 -8.13 8.98
CA LYS A 143 17.09 -7.21 9.86
C LYS A 143 17.36 -5.87 9.17
N GLU A 144 17.90 -5.92 7.96
CA GLU A 144 18.18 -4.74 7.16
C GLU A 144 16.90 -3.97 6.86
N ASN A 145 15.85 -4.66 6.39
CA ASN A 145 14.56 -4.07 6.09
C ASN A 145 13.94 -3.37 7.32
N LEU A 146 14.04 -3.97 8.51
CA LEU A 146 13.52 -3.39 9.75
C LEU A 146 14.31 -2.15 10.18
N VAL A 147 15.64 -2.28 10.33
CA VAL A 147 16.51 -1.20 10.81
C VAL A 147 16.39 0.02 9.89
N THR A 148 16.56 -0.17 8.60
CA THR A 148 16.49 0.92 7.62
C THR A 148 15.11 1.56 7.54
N SER A 149 14.02 0.80 7.67
CA SER A 149 12.67 1.38 7.75
C SER A 149 12.49 2.30 8.96
N ILE A 150 13.06 1.97 10.10
CA ILE A 150 13.00 2.81 11.31
C ILE A 150 13.84 4.08 11.12
N GLU A 151 15.05 3.98 10.57
CA GLU A 151 15.89 5.15 10.29
C GLU A 151 15.21 6.10 9.29
N LEU A 152 14.62 5.57 8.22
CA LEU A 152 13.86 6.36 7.25
C LEU A 152 12.62 7.03 7.88
N ALA A 153 11.90 6.33 8.77
CA ALA A 153 10.76 6.91 9.49
C ALA A 153 11.17 8.02 10.47
N ALA A 154 12.38 7.93 11.00
CA ALA A 154 12.95 8.94 11.89
C ALA A 154 13.63 10.10 11.14
N ALA A 155 13.91 9.96 9.83
CA ALA A 155 14.67 10.94 9.05
C ALA A 155 13.97 12.31 8.96
N ARG A 156 14.74 13.40 9.14
CA ARG A 156 14.23 14.78 9.13
C ARG A 156 15.02 15.66 8.20
N ASN A 157 14.36 16.66 7.65
CA ASN A 157 14.97 17.79 6.99
C ASN A 157 15.68 18.70 8.03
N ALA A 158 16.51 19.62 7.54
CA ALA A 158 17.20 20.58 8.41
C ALA A 158 16.27 21.50 9.22
N ASP A 159 15.02 21.68 8.76
CA ASP A 159 13.97 22.45 9.45
C ASP A 159 13.17 21.61 10.47
N GLY A 160 13.53 20.33 10.65
CA GLY A 160 12.84 19.39 11.54
C GLY A 160 11.61 18.72 10.93
N SER A 161 11.18 19.08 9.73
CA SER A 161 10.06 18.41 9.04
C SER A 161 10.43 17.00 8.63
N PRO A 162 9.46 16.06 8.55
CA PRO A 162 9.72 14.71 8.06
C PRO A 162 10.31 14.70 6.65
N MET A 163 11.30 13.82 6.42
CA MET A 163 11.93 13.70 5.10
C MET A 163 10.96 13.13 4.07
N VAL A 164 10.13 12.15 4.43
CA VAL A 164 9.19 11.47 3.53
C VAL A 164 7.81 11.36 4.20
N PRO A 165 6.95 12.41 4.14
CA PRO A 165 5.64 12.43 4.79
C PRO A 165 4.56 11.74 3.95
N GLU A 166 4.75 10.47 3.63
CA GLU A 166 3.80 9.66 2.85
C GLU A 166 3.82 8.19 3.24
N VAL A 167 2.85 7.42 2.75
CA VAL A 167 2.85 5.96 2.91
C VAL A 167 3.81 5.35 1.91
N CYS A 168 4.76 4.56 2.42
CA CYS A 168 5.82 3.95 1.61
C CYS A 168 5.93 2.44 1.84
N ILE A 169 6.56 1.76 0.90
CA ILE A 169 7.13 0.43 1.09
C ILE A 169 8.65 0.57 1.05
N TYR A 170 9.32 0.06 2.08
CA TYR A 170 10.77 -0.14 2.04
C TYR A 170 11.09 -1.62 1.87
N PHE A 171 11.88 -1.93 0.86
CA PHE A 171 12.34 -3.29 0.62
C PHE A 171 13.63 -3.32 -0.20
N SER A 172 14.61 -4.12 0.23
CA SER A 172 15.85 -4.38 -0.54
C SER A 172 16.55 -3.11 -1.03
N GLY A 173 16.80 -2.14 -0.13
CA GLY A 173 17.54 -0.91 -0.42
C GLY A 173 16.74 0.19 -1.12
N LYS A 174 15.43 0.02 -1.32
CA LYS A 174 14.58 0.97 -2.05
C LYS A 174 13.40 1.43 -1.20
N LEU A 175 13.19 2.75 -1.09
CA LEU A 175 11.96 3.32 -0.55
C LEU A 175 11.03 3.69 -1.71
N LEU A 176 9.88 3.05 -1.77
CA LEU A 176 8.92 3.18 -2.85
C LEU A 176 7.66 3.88 -2.33
N ARG A 177 7.00 4.70 -3.17
CA ARG A 177 5.66 5.19 -2.85
C ARG A 177 4.68 4.03 -2.76
N GLY A 178 3.93 3.92 -1.65
CA GLY A 178 3.11 2.77 -1.35
C GLY A 178 2.07 2.43 -2.41
N ASN A 179 1.36 3.44 -2.93
CA ASN A 179 0.34 3.27 -3.96
C ASN A 179 0.87 3.29 -5.41
N ARG A 180 2.20 3.20 -5.58
CA ARG A 180 2.87 3.02 -6.88
C ARG A 180 3.62 1.70 -6.97
N SER A 181 3.58 0.92 -5.89
CA SER A 181 4.35 -0.30 -5.71
C SER A 181 3.53 -1.53 -6.03
N THR A 182 4.19 -2.58 -6.50
CA THR A 182 3.61 -3.91 -6.67
C THR A 182 4.61 -4.99 -6.27
N LYS A 183 4.12 -6.15 -5.84
CA LYS A 183 4.97 -7.33 -5.58
C LYS A 183 5.33 -7.98 -6.90
N GLN A 184 6.59 -7.89 -7.30
CA GLN A 184 7.09 -8.43 -8.55
C GLN A 184 7.71 -9.83 -8.44
N ASN A 185 8.12 -10.22 -7.24
CA ASN A 185 8.83 -11.48 -7.03
C ASN A 185 8.31 -12.20 -5.79
N ALA A 186 8.01 -13.49 -5.95
CA ALA A 186 7.50 -14.32 -4.86
C ALA A 186 8.61 -14.92 -3.97
N ASP A 187 9.86 -15.00 -4.45
CA ASP A 187 10.95 -15.74 -3.82
C ASP A 187 12.21 -14.88 -3.60
N GLY A 188 12.51 -13.96 -4.49
CA GLY A 188 13.70 -13.09 -4.40
C GLY A 188 13.57 -11.98 -3.36
N PHE A 189 14.70 -11.51 -2.82
CA PHE A 189 14.73 -10.39 -1.87
C PHE A 189 14.29 -9.06 -2.48
N ASN A 190 14.41 -8.88 -3.81
CA ASN A 190 13.85 -7.75 -4.55
C ASN A 190 12.36 -7.95 -4.81
N ALA A 191 11.57 -8.14 -3.75
CA ALA A 191 10.18 -8.55 -3.84
C ALA A 191 9.24 -7.45 -4.38
N PHE A 192 9.58 -6.18 -4.23
CA PHE A 192 8.76 -5.02 -4.64
C PHE A 192 9.50 -4.10 -5.59
N ASP A 193 8.76 -3.48 -6.50
CA ASP A 193 9.24 -2.35 -7.29
C ASP A 193 8.10 -1.40 -7.66
N SER A 194 8.47 -0.21 -8.17
CA SER A 194 7.60 0.84 -8.68
C SER A 194 7.98 1.16 -10.12
N PHE A 195 7.32 0.49 -11.07
CA PHE A 195 7.72 0.52 -12.49
C PHE A 195 7.42 1.84 -13.20
N ASN A 196 6.35 2.53 -12.75
CA ASN A 196 5.89 3.77 -13.38
C ASN A 196 6.19 5.02 -12.54
N TYR A 197 6.95 4.87 -11.45
CA TYR A 197 7.31 6.00 -10.58
C TYR A 197 8.70 5.81 -9.98
N PRO A 198 9.54 6.85 -9.92
CA PRO A 198 10.88 6.73 -9.34
C PRO A 198 10.86 6.36 -7.86
N HIS A 199 11.95 5.75 -7.39
CA HIS A 199 12.15 5.53 -5.97
C HIS A 199 12.17 6.86 -5.21
N LEU A 200 11.73 6.88 -3.97
CA LEU A 200 11.77 8.07 -3.11
C LEU A 200 13.11 8.19 -2.40
N CYS A 201 13.75 7.05 -2.12
CA CYS A 201 15.09 6.98 -1.55
C CYS A 201 15.76 5.67 -1.96
N ASP A 202 17.05 5.74 -2.24
CA ASP A 202 17.94 4.59 -2.35
C ASP A 202 18.78 4.51 -1.08
N ALA A 203 18.70 3.37 -0.37
CA ALA A 203 19.44 3.09 0.85
C ALA A 203 20.69 2.28 0.50
N GLY A 204 21.83 2.98 0.42
CA GLY A 204 23.16 2.39 0.30
C GLY A 204 23.93 2.59 1.61
N VAL A 205 25.24 2.92 1.51
CA VAL A 205 26.02 3.34 2.69
C VAL A 205 25.43 4.63 3.30
N ASN A 206 24.87 5.48 2.43
CA ASN A 206 24.13 6.67 2.82
C ASN A 206 22.76 6.65 2.15
N PHE A 207 21.78 7.35 2.72
CA PHE A 207 20.48 7.57 2.09
C PHE A 207 20.58 8.62 0.99
N THR A 208 20.09 8.29 -0.19
CA THR A 208 19.92 9.23 -1.31
C THR A 208 18.44 9.50 -1.53
N PHE A 209 17.93 10.61 -0.96
CA PHE A 209 16.54 11.00 -1.12
C PHE A 209 16.31 11.75 -2.44
N HIS A 210 15.30 11.32 -3.19
CA HIS A 210 14.84 11.94 -4.43
C HIS A 210 13.73 12.95 -4.16
N THR A 211 14.05 14.05 -3.49
CA THR A 211 13.12 15.02 -2.90
C THR A 211 12.09 15.62 -3.87
N HIS A 212 12.41 15.65 -5.19
CA HIS A 212 11.47 16.11 -6.21
C HIS A 212 10.31 15.16 -6.45
N HIS A 213 10.44 13.91 -6.05
CA HIS A 213 9.41 12.88 -6.18
C HIS A 213 8.58 12.68 -4.91
N ILE A 214 9.00 13.26 -3.79
CA ILE A 214 8.31 13.13 -2.50
C ILE A 214 7.09 14.05 -2.47
N LEU A 215 5.95 13.54 -1.99
CA LEU A 215 4.73 14.32 -1.79
C LEU A 215 4.97 15.45 -0.77
N LYS A 216 4.34 16.58 -1.03
CA LYS A 216 4.38 17.74 -0.14
C LYS A 216 2.97 17.95 0.44
N PRO A 217 2.71 17.44 1.65
CA PRO A 217 1.42 17.64 2.30
C PRO A 217 1.25 19.10 2.70
N ASP A 218 0.01 19.48 2.95
CA ASP A 218 -0.32 20.79 3.53
C ASP A 218 -0.13 20.72 5.06
N PHE A 219 1.04 21.10 5.55
CA PHE A 219 1.34 21.11 6.98
C PHE A 219 0.47 22.08 7.81
N SER A 220 -0.32 22.95 7.17
CA SER A 220 -1.27 23.83 7.86
C SER A 220 -2.58 23.12 8.20
N LYS A 221 -2.81 21.94 7.64
CA LYS A 221 -4.01 21.13 7.87
C LYS A 221 -3.68 19.84 8.62
N PRO A 222 -4.59 19.37 9.49
CA PRO A 222 -4.40 18.08 10.15
C PRO A 222 -4.53 16.92 9.14
N MET A 223 -3.93 15.79 9.48
CA MET A 223 -4.23 14.52 8.84
C MET A 223 -5.69 14.15 9.13
N THR A 224 -6.40 13.67 8.10
CA THR A 224 -7.80 13.24 8.23
C THR A 224 -7.89 11.72 8.01
N PRO A 225 -8.23 10.95 9.06
CA PRO A 225 -8.34 9.50 8.95
C PRO A 225 -9.70 9.10 8.35
N HIS A 226 -9.68 8.07 7.49
CA HIS A 226 -10.86 7.43 6.93
C HIS A 226 -10.81 5.94 7.24
N TYR A 227 -11.94 5.37 7.68
CA TYR A 227 -11.97 4.00 8.19
C TYR A 227 -12.74 3.03 7.28
N ASP A 228 -13.55 3.56 6.37
CA ASP A 228 -14.48 2.76 5.58
C ASP A 228 -13.95 2.50 4.16
N MET A 229 -14.14 1.29 3.70
CA MET A 229 -13.80 0.82 2.36
C MET A 229 -14.96 0.00 1.80
N ASP A 230 -15.39 0.27 0.58
CA ASP A 230 -16.45 -0.51 -0.09
C ASP A 230 -15.83 -1.60 -0.96
N SER A 231 -15.91 -2.83 -0.52
CA SER A 231 -15.31 -3.99 -1.20
C SER A 231 -16.13 -4.55 -2.38
N ARG A 232 -17.22 -3.89 -2.81
CA ARG A 232 -18.04 -4.29 -3.96
C ARG A 232 -17.37 -3.95 -5.30
N VAL A 233 -16.12 -4.37 -5.44
CA VAL A 233 -15.25 -4.16 -6.59
C VAL A 233 -14.73 -5.51 -7.07
N CYS A 234 -14.63 -5.72 -8.37
CA CYS A 234 -13.99 -6.91 -8.93
C CYS A 234 -12.90 -6.56 -9.96
N VAL A 235 -12.11 -7.57 -10.33
CA VAL A 235 -11.07 -7.45 -11.36
C VAL A 235 -11.46 -8.32 -12.55
N LEU A 236 -11.59 -7.71 -13.73
CA LEU A 236 -11.77 -8.40 -15.01
C LEU A 236 -10.44 -8.38 -15.77
N SER A 237 -9.74 -9.49 -15.80
CA SER A 237 -8.52 -9.63 -16.60
C SER A 237 -8.85 -10.21 -17.96
N LEU A 238 -8.64 -9.44 -19.03
CA LEU A 238 -8.89 -9.91 -20.40
C LEU A 238 -7.80 -10.90 -20.82
N PHE A 239 -8.20 -11.93 -21.58
CA PHE A 239 -7.28 -12.89 -22.18
C PHE A 239 -7.87 -13.41 -23.51
N PRO A 240 -7.03 -13.90 -24.45
CA PRO A 240 -7.53 -14.50 -25.69
C PRO A 240 -8.42 -15.70 -25.42
N GLY A 241 -9.66 -15.67 -25.93
CA GLY A 241 -10.65 -16.73 -25.70
C GLY A 241 -11.52 -16.51 -24.46
N ILE A 242 -11.53 -15.32 -23.89
CA ILE A 242 -12.48 -14.99 -22.82
C ILE A 242 -13.92 -15.08 -23.33
N GLU A 243 -14.78 -15.76 -22.60
CA GLU A 243 -16.16 -16.05 -22.98
C GLU A 243 -17.14 -14.95 -22.57
N GLU A 244 -18.05 -14.57 -23.49
CA GLU A 244 -19.08 -13.56 -23.27
C GLU A 244 -19.90 -13.82 -22.00
N ASN A 245 -20.39 -15.04 -21.83
CA ASN A 245 -21.26 -15.40 -20.70
C ASN A 245 -20.60 -15.19 -19.37
N LEU A 246 -19.28 -15.47 -19.26
CA LEU A 246 -18.54 -15.28 -18.00
C LEU A 246 -18.41 -13.79 -17.67
N VAL A 247 -18.10 -12.96 -18.66
CA VAL A 247 -18.00 -11.51 -18.48
C VAL A 247 -19.35 -10.91 -18.10
N ARG A 248 -20.43 -11.32 -18.77
CA ARG A 248 -21.80 -10.88 -18.45
C ARG A 248 -22.17 -11.21 -17.01
N HIS A 249 -22.00 -12.46 -16.58
CA HIS A 249 -22.30 -12.85 -15.20
C HIS A 249 -21.48 -12.08 -14.16
N MET A 250 -20.21 -11.83 -14.44
CA MET A 250 -19.38 -11.02 -13.55
C MET A 250 -19.91 -9.59 -13.43
N LEU A 251 -20.26 -8.95 -14.56
CA LEU A 251 -20.72 -7.57 -14.58
C LEU A 251 -22.19 -7.43 -14.12
N GLU A 252 -22.95 -8.51 -14.10
CA GLU A 252 -24.33 -8.57 -13.61
C GLU A 252 -24.43 -9.02 -12.15
N ALA A 253 -23.30 -9.27 -11.48
CA ALA A 253 -23.29 -9.71 -10.11
C ALA A 253 -24.01 -8.70 -9.18
N ASP A 254 -24.89 -9.24 -8.32
CA ASP A 254 -25.65 -8.42 -7.39
C ASP A 254 -24.74 -7.59 -6.47
N GLY A 255 -25.04 -6.31 -6.38
CA GLY A 255 -24.31 -5.37 -5.52
C GLY A 255 -22.96 -4.91 -6.09
N LEU A 256 -22.50 -5.38 -7.25
CA LEU A 256 -21.27 -4.89 -7.87
C LEU A 256 -21.37 -3.38 -8.13
N ARG A 257 -20.35 -2.61 -7.72
CA ARG A 257 -20.28 -1.16 -7.91
C ARG A 257 -19.18 -0.71 -8.86
N ALA A 258 -18.08 -1.44 -8.92
CA ALA A 258 -16.98 -1.08 -9.82
C ALA A 258 -16.17 -2.29 -10.29
N VAL A 259 -15.48 -2.11 -11.40
CA VAL A 259 -14.62 -3.09 -12.04
C VAL A 259 -13.29 -2.46 -12.40
N VAL A 260 -12.20 -3.09 -12.03
CA VAL A 260 -10.89 -2.84 -12.59
C VAL A 260 -10.68 -3.80 -13.76
N MET A 261 -10.76 -3.29 -14.98
CA MET A 261 -10.51 -4.07 -16.19
C MET A 261 -9.03 -4.00 -16.54
N ARG A 262 -8.37 -5.15 -16.59
CA ARG A 262 -6.98 -5.28 -17.01
C ARG A 262 -6.93 -5.65 -18.49
N SER A 263 -6.53 -4.70 -19.31
CA SER A 263 -6.50 -4.82 -20.77
C SER A 263 -5.07 -4.95 -21.31
N TYR A 264 -4.92 -5.10 -22.61
CA TYR A 264 -3.64 -5.35 -23.27
C TYR A 264 -2.87 -4.05 -23.55
N GLY A 265 -1.55 -4.10 -23.39
CA GLY A 265 -0.65 -3.02 -23.79
C GLY A 265 -1.11 -1.65 -23.25
N SER A 266 -1.29 -0.69 -24.14
CA SER A 266 -1.71 0.68 -23.80
C SER A 266 -3.22 0.87 -23.63
N GLY A 267 -3.96 -0.17 -23.28
CA GLY A 267 -5.40 -0.09 -23.01
C GLY A 267 -6.29 -0.75 -24.07
N ASN A 268 -5.73 -1.64 -24.91
CA ASN A 268 -6.47 -2.33 -25.96
C ASN A 268 -7.30 -3.50 -25.41
N ALA A 269 -8.47 -3.72 -26.05
CA ALA A 269 -9.37 -4.83 -25.75
C ALA A 269 -9.74 -5.56 -27.05
N PRO A 270 -10.31 -6.79 -26.98
CA PRO A 270 -10.87 -7.44 -28.16
C PRO A 270 -11.94 -6.59 -28.84
N GLN A 271 -11.91 -6.50 -30.19
CA GLN A 271 -12.92 -5.79 -30.98
C GLN A 271 -14.18 -6.64 -31.16
N GLN A 272 -14.72 -7.15 -30.08
CA GLN A 272 -15.93 -7.97 -30.08
C GLN A 272 -17.11 -7.08 -29.67
N PRO A 273 -18.15 -6.95 -30.55
CA PRO A 273 -19.29 -6.09 -30.20
C PRO A 273 -19.93 -6.42 -28.88
N TRP A 274 -20.03 -7.70 -28.52
CA TRP A 274 -20.60 -8.13 -27.24
C TRP A 274 -19.85 -7.57 -26.02
N LEU A 275 -18.51 -7.40 -26.11
CA LEU A 275 -17.71 -6.88 -24.99
C LEU A 275 -18.04 -5.40 -24.76
N ILE A 276 -18.06 -4.61 -25.83
CA ILE A 276 -18.39 -3.18 -25.77
C ILE A 276 -19.83 -2.98 -25.27
N ASP A 277 -20.79 -3.75 -25.80
CA ASP A 277 -22.19 -3.70 -25.35
C ASP A 277 -22.36 -4.07 -23.90
N THR A 278 -21.63 -5.11 -23.44
CA THR A 278 -21.67 -5.54 -22.03
C THR A 278 -21.07 -4.49 -21.08
N LEU A 279 -19.95 -3.86 -21.47
CA LEU A 279 -19.33 -2.78 -20.69
C LEU A 279 -20.23 -1.55 -20.66
N LYS A 280 -20.83 -1.16 -21.79
CA LYS A 280 -21.78 -0.06 -21.89
C LYS A 280 -23.00 -0.28 -21.00
N ASN A 281 -23.62 -1.45 -21.10
CA ASN A 281 -24.74 -1.81 -20.22
C ASN A 281 -24.37 -1.75 -18.72
N ALA A 282 -23.17 -2.16 -18.37
CA ALA A 282 -22.69 -2.06 -16.98
C ALA A 282 -22.54 -0.59 -16.55
N THR A 283 -21.92 0.26 -17.35
CA THR A 283 -21.73 1.68 -17.04
C THR A 283 -23.05 2.47 -16.99
N GLU A 284 -24.00 2.15 -17.87
CA GLU A 284 -25.36 2.72 -17.85
C GLU A 284 -26.15 2.34 -16.60
N ARG A 285 -25.89 1.17 -16.01
CA ARG A 285 -26.42 0.78 -14.69
C ARG A 285 -25.68 1.43 -13.50
N GLY A 286 -24.66 2.24 -13.77
CA GLY A 286 -23.91 2.96 -12.75
C GLY A 286 -22.68 2.21 -12.22
N ILE A 287 -22.29 1.08 -12.83
CA ILE A 287 -21.03 0.41 -12.49
C ILE A 287 -19.86 1.20 -13.07
N ILE A 288 -18.87 1.49 -12.25
CA ILE A 288 -17.67 2.21 -12.68
C ILE A 288 -16.66 1.19 -13.22
N VAL A 289 -16.27 1.34 -14.49
CA VAL A 289 -15.26 0.49 -15.11
C VAL A 289 -14.00 1.28 -15.36
N VAL A 290 -12.90 0.85 -14.74
CA VAL A 290 -11.57 1.48 -14.85
C VAL A 290 -10.65 0.55 -15.64
N ASN A 291 -10.12 1.04 -16.75
CA ASN A 291 -9.19 0.30 -17.61
C ASN A 291 -7.74 0.56 -17.18
N ILE A 292 -7.02 -0.48 -16.78
CA ILE A 292 -5.57 -0.47 -16.49
C ILE A 292 -4.85 -1.46 -17.42
N SER A 293 -3.54 -1.26 -17.57
CA SER A 293 -2.72 -2.19 -18.35
C SER A 293 -2.45 -3.51 -17.61
N GLN A 294 -2.30 -4.60 -18.34
CA GLN A 294 -1.69 -5.84 -17.82
C GLN A 294 -0.17 -5.75 -17.75
N CYS A 295 0.44 -4.81 -18.48
CA CYS A 295 1.86 -4.56 -18.40
C CYS A 295 2.20 -3.88 -17.07
N VAL A 296 3.33 -4.26 -16.51
CA VAL A 296 3.83 -3.67 -15.25
C VAL A 296 4.34 -2.25 -15.44
N GLU A 297 4.77 -1.91 -16.66
CA GLU A 297 5.30 -0.59 -17.04
C GLU A 297 4.50 -0.02 -18.22
N GLY A 298 4.32 1.30 -18.22
CA GLY A 298 3.54 2.04 -19.22
C GLY A 298 2.19 2.50 -18.68
N PHE A 299 1.35 3.01 -19.56
CA PHE A 299 0.07 3.60 -19.19
C PHE A 299 -1.03 3.33 -20.22
N VAL A 300 -2.28 3.45 -19.77
CA VAL A 300 -3.46 3.33 -20.64
C VAL A 300 -3.73 4.65 -21.34
N ALA A 301 -3.58 4.64 -22.67
CA ALA A 301 -3.85 5.77 -23.58
C ALA A 301 -5.03 5.41 -24.51
N MET A 302 -6.25 5.51 -24.00
CA MET A 302 -7.46 5.07 -24.72
C MET A 302 -7.73 5.86 -26.01
N GLU A 303 -7.14 7.04 -26.16
CA GLU A 303 -7.31 7.89 -27.35
C GLU A 303 -6.33 7.55 -28.48
N ARG A 304 -5.53 6.49 -28.32
CA ARG A 304 -4.48 6.13 -29.27
C ARG A 304 -4.95 5.18 -30.38
N TYR A 305 -5.99 4.39 -30.12
CA TYR A 305 -6.50 3.35 -31.02
C TYR A 305 -8.04 3.34 -31.03
N ASP A 306 -8.65 2.90 -32.15
CA ASP A 306 -10.12 2.82 -32.30
C ASP A 306 -10.80 2.04 -31.19
N THR A 307 -10.19 0.94 -30.73
CA THR A 307 -10.70 0.17 -29.59
C THR A 307 -10.79 0.97 -28.31
N GLY A 308 -9.84 1.87 -28.09
CA GLY A 308 -9.84 2.76 -26.93
C GLY A 308 -10.96 3.79 -26.98
N PHE A 309 -11.26 4.33 -28.17
CA PHE A 309 -12.41 5.22 -28.35
C PHE A 309 -13.73 4.50 -28.06
N GLN A 310 -13.91 3.25 -28.56
CA GLN A 310 -15.11 2.46 -28.28
C GLN A 310 -15.29 2.20 -26.78
N LEU A 311 -14.19 1.90 -26.05
CA LEU A 311 -14.22 1.75 -24.58
C LEU A 311 -14.61 3.05 -23.88
N LYS A 312 -14.08 4.18 -24.33
CA LYS A 312 -14.42 5.51 -23.78
C LYS A 312 -15.91 5.82 -24.02
N ASP A 313 -16.43 5.56 -25.22
CA ASP A 313 -17.85 5.76 -25.56
C ASP A 313 -18.77 4.80 -24.78
N ALA A 314 -18.29 3.60 -24.44
CA ALA A 314 -18.96 2.69 -23.50
C ALA A 314 -18.88 3.14 -22.04
N GLY A 315 -18.28 4.29 -21.76
CA GLY A 315 -18.20 4.85 -20.44
C GLY A 315 -17.06 4.30 -19.58
N VAL A 316 -16.08 3.60 -20.13
CA VAL A 316 -14.89 3.13 -19.41
C VAL A 316 -13.95 4.30 -19.12
N ILE A 317 -13.32 4.31 -17.94
CA ILE A 317 -12.36 5.33 -17.51
C ILE A 317 -10.94 4.80 -17.67
N SER A 318 -10.00 5.65 -18.10
CA SER A 318 -8.57 5.31 -18.06
C SER A 318 -8.06 5.33 -16.63
N GLY A 319 -7.43 4.24 -16.19
CA GLY A 319 -6.65 4.16 -14.94
C GLY A 319 -5.21 4.64 -15.12
N ARG A 320 -4.85 5.15 -16.31
CA ARG A 320 -3.53 5.66 -16.65
C ARG A 320 -2.42 4.63 -16.34
N ASP A 321 -1.44 5.02 -15.51
CA ASP A 321 -0.29 4.23 -15.07
C ASP A 321 -0.46 3.62 -13.67
N SER A 322 -1.71 3.50 -13.21
CA SER A 322 -2.05 2.92 -11.91
C SER A 322 -1.65 1.45 -11.82
N THR A 323 -1.19 1.04 -10.65
CA THR A 323 -1.10 -0.40 -10.32
C THR A 323 -2.49 -0.96 -10.07
N VAL A 324 -2.64 -2.28 -10.15
CA VAL A 324 -3.93 -2.94 -9.84
C VAL A 324 -4.32 -2.71 -8.38
N GLU A 325 -3.36 -2.74 -7.47
CA GLU A 325 -3.53 -2.51 -6.05
C GLU A 325 -4.08 -1.10 -5.77
N ALA A 326 -3.47 -0.10 -6.39
CA ALA A 326 -3.91 1.29 -6.25
C ALA A 326 -5.30 1.51 -6.88
N ALA A 327 -5.57 0.98 -8.07
CA ALA A 327 -6.86 1.13 -8.73
C ALA A 327 -8.01 0.53 -7.90
N ILE A 328 -7.83 -0.69 -7.37
CA ILE A 328 -8.81 -1.37 -6.52
C ILE A 328 -9.06 -0.58 -5.24
N THR A 329 -8.00 -0.26 -4.49
CA THR A 329 -8.13 0.38 -3.19
C THR A 329 -8.64 1.82 -3.30
N LYS A 330 -8.31 2.55 -4.38
CA LYS A 330 -8.89 3.86 -4.69
C LYS A 330 -10.40 3.77 -4.93
N LEU A 331 -10.85 2.79 -5.74
CA LEU A 331 -12.28 2.55 -5.94
C LEU A 331 -12.99 2.23 -4.62
N MET A 332 -12.44 1.29 -3.83
CA MET A 332 -13.01 0.94 -2.52
C MET A 332 -13.14 2.15 -1.60
N TYR A 333 -12.11 3.01 -1.57
CA TYR A 333 -12.09 4.25 -0.80
C TYR A 333 -13.14 5.27 -1.27
N LEU A 334 -13.19 5.55 -2.57
CA LEU A 334 -14.11 6.54 -3.13
C LEU A 334 -15.57 6.10 -3.02
N LEU A 335 -15.84 4.81 -3.27
CA LEU A 335 -17.19 4.24 -3.20
C LEU A 335 -17.74 4.20 -1.75
N ALA A 336 -16.87 4.11 -0.74
CA ALA A 336 -17.29 4.22 0.65
C ALA A 336 -17.66 5.66 1.05
N ARG A 337 -17.08 6.66 0.39
CA ARG A 337 -17.25 8.09 0.72
C ARG A 337 -18.35 8.79 -0.07
N TYR A 338 -18.51 8.42 -1.33
CA TYR A 338 -19.36 9.15 -2.27
C TYR A 338 -20.41 8.27 -2.92
N ASN A 339 -21.65 8.74 -2.88
CA ASN A 339 -22.75 8.10 -3.62
C ASN A 339 -22.91 8.66 -5.04
N ASP A 340 -22.31 9.82 -5.32
CA ASP A 340 -22.32 10.45 -6.64
C ASP A 340 -21.31 9.73 -7.55
N ILE A 341 -21.82 8.94 -8.50
CA ILE A 341 -21.04 8.18 -9.48
C ILE A 341 -20.21 9.11 -10.37
N ALA A 342 -20.75 10.28 -10.76
CA ALA A 342 -20.02 11.21 -11.61
C ALA A 342 -18.78 11.78 -10.89
N LEU A 343 -18.92 12.11 -9.61
CA LEU A 343 -17.82 12.55 -8.77
C LEU A 343 -16.76 11.43 -8.59
N VAL A 344 -17.19 10.20 -8.32
CA VAL A 344 -16.24 9.07 -8.20
C VAL A 344 -15.47 8.86 -9.50
N ARG A 345 -16.15 8.92 -10.66
CA ARG A 345 -15.51 8.83 -11.98
C ARG A 345 -14.47 9.93 -12.20
N GLN A 346 -14.82 11.17 -11.84
CA GLN A 346 -13.90 12.29 -11.93
C GLN A 346 -12.66 12.09 -11.05
N LEU A 347 -12.86 11.73 -9.78
CA LEU A 347 -11.76 11.49 -8.83
C LEU A 347 -10.88 10.30 -9.23
N MET A 348 -11.46 9.25 -9.85
CA MET A 348 -10.66 8.13 -10.39
C MET A 348 -9.67 8.58 -11.46
N SER A 349 -10.01 9.59 -12.26
CA SER A 349 -9.17 10.12 -13.34
C SER A 349 -8.11 11.11 -12.89
N GLN A 350 -8.08 11.49 -11.61
CA GLN A 350 -7.17 12.47 -11.02
C GLN A 350 -6.31 11.85 -9.93
N PRO A 351 -5.04 12.27 -9.76
CA PRO A 351 -4.25 11.83 -8.62
C PRO A 351 -4.80 12.48 -7.32
N ILE A 352 -5.12 11.65 -6.34
CA ILE A 352 -5.57 12.12 -5.01
C ILE A 352 -4.52 11.86 -3.91
N ALA A 353 -3.65 10.87 -4.12
CA ALA A 353 -2.55 10.52 -3.23
C ALA A 353 -1.25 10.18 -4.00
N GLY A 354 -1.10 10.69 -5.24
CA GLY A 354 0.06 10.47 -6.08
C GLY A 354 0.12 9.08 -6.76
N GLU A 355 -1.00 8.36 -6.79
CA GLU A 355 -1.13 6.99 -7.30
C GLU A 355 -1.12 6.88 -8.83
N ILE A 356 -1.33 7.99 -9.53
CA ILE A 356 -1.24 8.11 -11.00
C ILE A 356 -0.49 9.37 -11.40
N THR A 357 0.13 9.35 -12.56
CA THR A 357 0.73 10.55 -13.17
C THR A 357 -0.36 11.43 -13.78
N PRO A 358 -0.36 12.77 -13.56
CA PRO A 358 -1.36 13.71 -14.08
C PRO A 358 -1.49 13.73 -15.60
#